data_e63810587e1fa79914fb4a0a39258aca
#
_entry.id   e63810587e1fa79914fb4a0a39258aca
#
_cell.length_a   1.000
_cell.length_b   1.000
_cell.length_c   1.000
_cell.angle_alpha   90.00
_cell.angle_beta   90.00
_cell.angle_gamma   90.00
#
_symmetry.space_group_name_H-M   'P 1'
#
loop_
_entity.id
_entity.type
_entity.pdbx_description
1 polymer ?
#
loop_
_entity_poly.entity_id
_entity_poly.type
_entity_poly.pdbx_seq_one_letter_code
_entity_poly.pdbx_strand_id
1 'polypeptide(L)'
;MTILTTVEIGSTITKANAFCMESGVLHHIGQGFAPTSVADGDVRIGADAAIAQMREQCASPLAAEKVFVNSSAAGGLRMSVHGLTRSMTARAAREAALGAGAIVTMTTVGAMDEFDLEDLQENHPNIILLAGGVDDGEKRIVVENAKIVASAQLGVPVIYAGNSRVRRHVESIFADAGQPLTCVENVFPDVDVLRVEPVRAVIHDVFNDHITAAPGMHGLAELTDHEILPTPGAVLLATELFADAVGDAVVV
;
A
#
# COMPACT_ATOMS: atom_id res chain seq x y z
N MET A 1 -27.62 17.95 -6.40
CA MET A 1 -26.26 18.51 -6.34
C MET A 1 -25.47 17.63 -5.37
N THR A 2 -24.41 16.96 -5.82
CA THR A 2 -23.57 16.11 -4.98
C THR A 2 -22.25 16.85 -4.75
N ILE A 3 -21.85 16.97 -3.50
CA ILE A 3 -20.56 17.53 -3.13
C ILE A 3 -19.58 16.39 -2.89
N LEU A 4 -18.39 16.48 -3.48
CA LEU A 4 -17.28 15.58 -3.26
C LEU A 4 -16.17 16.39 -2.56
N THR A 5 -15.72 15.91 -1.43
CA THR A 5 -14.59 16.48 -0.70
C THR A 5 -13.43 15.51 -0.75
N THR A 6 -12.25 16.00 -1.11
CA THR A 6 -11.00 15.22 -1.00
C THR A 6 -10.13 15.81 0.10
N VAL A 7 -9.57 14.94 0.93
CA VAL A 7 -8.63 15.34 1.99
C VAL A 7 -7.32 14.59 1.78
N GLU A 8 -6.26 15.32 1.49
CA GLU A 8 -4.89 14.81 1.36
C GLU A 8 -4.13 15.11 2.64
N ILE A 9 -3.73 14.06 3.36
CA ILE A 9 -2.91 14.16 4.56
C ILE A 9 -1.44 13.95 4.17
N GLY A 10 -0.74 15.05 3.91
CA GLY A 10 0.70 15.01 3.64
C GLY A 10 1.53 14.92 4.92
N SER A 11 2.84 14.74 4.80
CA SER A 11 3.76 14.74 5.95
C SER A 11 3.88 16.09 6.67
N THR A 12 3.57 17.19 5.98
CA THR A 12 3.75 18.56 6.49
C THR A 12 2.47 19.38 6.40
N ILE A 13 1.73 19.24 5.30
CA ILE A 13 0.52 20.03 5.01
C ILE A 13 -0.62 19.09 4.68
N THR A 14 -1.76 19.33 5.30
CA THR A 14 -3.04 18.73 4.98
C THR A 14 -3.82 19.67 4.07
N LYS A 15 -4.41 19.13 3.00
CA LYS A 15 -5.20 19.88 2.01
C LYS A 15 -6.60 19.31 1.93
N ALA A 16 -7.60 20.19 1.85
CA ALA A 16 -8.98 19.82 1.59
C ALA A 16 -9.48 20.53 0.35
N ASN A 17 -10.17 19.82 -0.55
CA ASN A 17 -10.78 20.42 -1.75
C ASN A 17 -12.24 19.99 -1.83
N ALA A 18 -13.11 20.91 -2.20
CA ALA A 18 -14.52 20.63 -2.48
C ALA A 18 -14.82 20.79 -3.97
N PHE A 19 -15.58 19.83 -4.47
CA PHE A 19 -16.08 19.82 -5.85
C PHE A 19 -17.60 19.67 -5.87
N CYS A 20 -18.23 20.35 -6.77
CA CYS A 20 -19.65 20.20 -7.06
C CYS A 20 -19.83 19.45 -8.38
N MET A 21 -20.66 18.41 -8.39
CA MET A 21 -21.06 17.70 -9.61
C MET A 21 -22.34 18.31 -10.15
N GLU A 22 -22.25 18.96 -11.31
CA GLU A 22 -23.41 19.51 -12.04
C GLU A 22 -23.41 19.00 -13.47
N SER A 23 -24.50 18.36 -13.88
CA SER A 23 -24.68 17.83 -15.25
C SER A 23 -23.52 16.95 -15.75
N GLY A 24 -22.89 16.18 -14.86
CA GLY A 24 -21.77 15.30 -15.19
C GLY A 24 -20.40 16.00 -15.25
N VAL A 25 -20.32 17.27 -14.88
CA VAL A 25 -19.07 18.06 -14.82
C VAL A 25 -18.73 18.36 -13.37
N LEU A 26 -17.47 18.18 -13.01
CA LEU A 26 -16.92 18.54 -11.70
C LEU A 26 -16.43 20.00 -11.73
N HIS A 27 -16.96 20.80 -10.82
CA HIS A 27 -16.54 22.19 -10.60
C HIS A 27 -15.84 22.27 -9.24
N HIS A 28 -14.60 22.76 -9.22
CA HIS A 28 -13.90 23.06 -7.97
C HIS A 28 -14.53 24.30 -7.33
N ILE A 29 -14.95 24.19 -6.06
CA ILE A 29 -15.73 25.22 -5.37
C ILE A 29 -15.09 25.74 -4.07
N GLY A 30 -14.06 25.10 -3.58
CA GLY A 30 -13.35 25.54 -2.38
C GLY A 30 -12.11 24.71 -2.10
N GLN A 31 -11.12 25.33 -1.44
CA GLN A 31 -9.87 24.71 -1.03
C GLN A 31 -9.45 25.23 0.34
N GLY A 32 -8.88 24.36 1.16
CA GLY A 32 -8.33 24.70 2.46
C GLY A 32 -7.02 23.99 2.72
N PHE A 33 -6.18 24.62 3.54
CA PHE A 33 -4.88 24.13 3.95
C PHE A 33 -4.69 24.28 5.45
N ALA A 34 -4.02 23.31 6.06
CA ALA A 34 -3.57 23.41 7.44
C ALA A 34 -2.24 22.65 7.61
N PRO A 35 -1.43 22.97 8.62
CA PRO A 35 -0.33 22.10 9.01
C PRO A 35 -0.85 20.70 9.37
N THR A 36 -0.12 19.67 8.97
CA THR A 36 -0.43 18.30 9.39
C THR A 36 -0.08 18.14 10.88
N SER A 37 -1.04 17.63 11.67
CA SER A 37 -0.97 17.59 13.13
C SER A 37 -0.62 16.22 13.72
N VAL A 38 0.03 15.33 12.95
CA VAL A 38 0.48 14.01 13.44
C VAL A 38 1.40 14.16 14.66
N ALA A 39 2.29 15.17 14.64
CA ALA A 39 3.19 15.46 15.75
C ALA A 39 2.46 15.96 17.01
N ASP A 40 1.27 16.51 16.87
CA ASP A 40 0.41 16.96 17.98
C ASP A 40 -0.43 15.80 18.58
N GLY A 41 -0.23 14.59 18.06
CA GLY A 41 -0.89 13.36 18.55
C GLY A 41 -2.24 13.04 17.91
N ASP A 42 -2.78 13.90 17.05
CA ASP A 42 -4.05 13.65 16.33
C ASP A 42 -4.05 14.35 14.96
N VAL A 43 -4.10 13.56 13.89
CA VAL A 43 -4.15 14.04 12.52
C VAL A 43 -5.42 14.84 12.22
N ARG A 44 -6.50 14.61 12.96
CA ARG A 44 -7.80 15.28 12.76
C ARG A 44 -7.75 16.77 12.99
N ILE A 45 -6.89 17.25 13.89
CA ILE A 45 -6.74 18.68 14.16
C ILE A 45 -6.44 19.45 12.88
N GLY A 46 -5.45 19.01 12.12
CA GLY A 46 -5.09 19.59 10.83
C GLY A 46 -6.14 19.35 9.74
N ALA A 47 -6.73 18.14 9.70
CA ALA A 47 -7.78 17.82 8.74
C ALA A 47 -9.03 18.68 8.92
N ASP A 48 -9.53 18.79 10.15
CA ASP A 48 -10.71 19.61 10.48
C ASP A 48 -10.45 21.10 10.18
N ALA A 49 -9.25 21.62 10.46
CA ALA A 49 -8.88 22.99 10.14
C ALA A 49 -8.85 23.24 8.62
N ALA A 50 -8.27 22.32 7.84
CA ALA A 50 -8.27 22.43 6.37
C ALA A 50 -9.69 22.35 5.79
N ILE A 51 -10.54 21.44 6.31
CA ILE A 51 -11.94 21.32 5.91
C ILE A 51 -12.72 22.60 6.28
N ALA A 52 -12.51 23.15 7.47
CA ALA A 52 -13.17 24.38 7.89
C ALA A 52 -12.82 25.55 6.95
N GLN A 53 -11.54 25.73 6.65
CA GLN A 53 -11.08 26.77 5.70
C GLN A 53 -11.66 26.58 4.29
N MET A 54 -11.72 25.32 3.82
CA MET A 54 -12.35 25.01 2.53
C MET A 54 -13.83 25.38 2.53
N ARG A 55 -14.57 25.07 3.59
CA ARG A 55 -16.02 25.37 3.71
C ARG A 55 -16.33 26.86 3.74
N GLU A 56 -15.43 27.69 4.25
CA GLU A 56 -15.59 29.16 4.22
C GLU A 56 -15.63 29.73 2.80
N GLN A 57 -15.04 29.02 1.82
CA GLN A 57 -15.05 29.43 0.42
C GLN A 57 -16.29 28.94 -0.34
N CYS A 58 -17.03 27.98 0.23
CA CYS A 58 -18.19 27.42 -0.43
C CYS A 58 -19.42 28.30 -0.22
N ALA A 59 -20.11 28.64 -1.31
CA ALA A 59 -21.24 29.58 -1.30
C ALA A 59 -22.51 29.05 -0.59
N SER A 60 -22.57 27.77 -0.21
CA SER A 60 -23.74 27.14 0.45
C SER A 60 -23.30 26.07 1.42
N PRO A 61 -24.10 25.77 2.49
CA PRO A 61 -23.85 24.63 3.34
C PRO A 61 -23.77 23.34 2.49
N LEU A 62 -22.72 22.55 2.71
CA LEU A 62 -22.48 21.30 1.99
C LEU A 62 -23.50 20.24 2.47
N ALA A 63 -24.63 20.13 1.79
CA ALA A 63 -25.59 19.05 2.02
C ALA A 63 -25.23 17.83 1.15
N ALA A 64 -25.19 16.63 1.70
CA ALA A 64 -24.79 15.37 1.03
C ALA A 64 -23.33 15.37 0.52
N GLU A 65 -22.42 15.50 1.45
CA GLU A 65 -20.97 15.44 1.20
C GLU A 65 -20.48 13.98 1.19
N LYS A 66 -19.68 13.62 0.18
CA LYS A 66 -18.87 12.40 0.18
C LYS A 66 -17.42 12.79 0.36
N VAL A 67 -16.78 12.23 1.37
CA VAL A 67 -15.38 12.53 1.69
C VAL A 67 -14.48 11.39 1.25
N PHE A 68 -13.42 11.68 0.50
CA PHE A 68 -12.38 10.76 0.10
C PHE A 68 -11.06 11.20 0.72
N VAL A 69 -10.33 10.25 1.30
CA VAL A 69 -9.08 10.53 2.01
C VAL A 69 -7.94 9.78 1.35
N ASN A 70 -6.82 10.48 1.16
CA ASN A 70 -5.54 9.84 0.87
C ASN A 70 -4.47 10.35 1.83
N SER A 71 -3.45 9.53 2.08
CA SER A 71 -2.42 9.88 3.04
C SER A 71 -1.03 9.41 2.62
N SER A 72 -0.04 10.25 2.94
CA SER A 72 1.38 9.90 2.98
C SER A 72 2.03 10.24 4.32
N ALA A 73 1.25 10.64 5.32
CA ALA A 73 1.75 11.18 6.59
C ALA A 73 2.39 10.12 7.49
N ALA A 74 1.92 8.87 7.44
CA ALA A 74 2.52 7.76 8.18
C ALA A 74 3.80 7.18 7.51
N GLY A 75 4.19 7.73 6.35
CA GLY A 75 5.20 7.12 5.48
C GLY A 75 4.65 5.91 4.71
N GLY A 76 5.46 5.34 3.81
CA GLY A 76 5.13 4.10 3.13
C GLY A 76 5.54 2.89 3.96
N LEU A 77 4.88 1.74 3.72
CA LEU A 77 5.29 0.46 4.30
C LEU A 77 6.68 0.07 3.80
N ARG A 78 7.61 -0.19 4.71
CA ARG A 78 8.92 -0.74 4.36
C ARG A 78 8.73 -2.22 4.01
N MET A 79 8.95 -2.58 2.74
CA MET A 79 8.78 -3.94 2.24
C MET A 79 10.13 -4.56 1.91
N SER A 80 10.38 -5.77 2.42
CA SER A 80 11.44 -6.63 1.93
C SER A 80 10.87 -7.66 0.96
N VAL A 81 11.65 -8.01 -0.07
CA VAL A 81 11.22 -8.94 -1.13
C VAL A 81 12.28 -10.01 -1.36
N HIS A 82 11.86 -11.24 -1.30
CA HIS A 82 12.73 -12.41 -1.44
C HIS A 82 12.23 -13.31 -2.56
N GLY A 83 13.10 -13.61 -3.55
CA GLY A 83 12.71 -14.42 -4.70
C GLY A 83 13.89 -15.06 -5.42
N LEU A 84 13.65 -15.73 -6.56
CA LEU A 84 14.65 -16.58 -7.19
C LEU A 84 15.50 -15.91 -8.25
N THR A 85 14.96 -14.97 -9.00
CA THR A 85 15.67 -14.31 -10.10
C THR A 85 15.55 -12.79 -9.99
N ARG A 86 16.66 -12.10 -10.29
CA ARG A 86 16.71 -10.64 -10.16
C ARG A 86 15.63 -9.94 -10.99
N SER A 87 15.47 -10.32 -12.24
CA SER A 87 14.53 -9.66 -13.16
C SER A 87 13.08 -9.87 -12.73
N MET A 88 12.69 -11.12 -12.43
CA MET A 88 11.33 -11.46 -12.00
C MET A 88 11.04 -10.91 -10.59
N THR A 89 11.96 -11.12 -9.64
CA THR A 89 11.78 -10.66 -8.26
C THR A 89 11.70 -9.14 -8.18
N ALA A 90 12.64 -8.41 -8.82
CA ALA A 90 12.63 -6.96 -8.81
C ALA A 90 11.41 -6.38 -9.54
N ARG A 91 10.96 -7.04 -10.62
CA ARG A 91 9.74 -6.63 -11.33
C ARG A 91 8.51 -6.84 -10.46
N ALA A 92 8.35 -8.03 -9.85
CA ALA A 92 7.25 -8.31 -8.95
C ALA A 92 7.20 -7.32 -7.78
N ALA A 93 8.37 -7.04 -7.17
CA ALA A 93 8.50 -6.10 -6.08
C ALA A 93 8.03 -4.70 -6.46
N ARG A 94 8.54 -4.18 -7.59
CA ARG A 94 8.18 -2.84 -8.07
C ARG A 94 6.69 -2.76 -8.37
N GLU A 95 6.19 -3.69 -9.17
CA GLU A 95 4.80 -3.68 -9.62
C GLU A 95 3.81 -3.91 -8.46
N ALA A 96 4.15 -4.75 -7.49
CA ALA A 96 3.32 -4.97 -6.33
C ALA A 96 3.32 -3.77 -5.37
N ALA A 97 4.46 -3.09 -5.19
CA ALA A 97 4.55 -1.90 -4.35
C ALA A 97 3.89 -0.66 -4.98
N LEU A 98 3.86 -0.61 -6.32
CA LEU A 98 3.34 0.55 -7.05
C LEU A 98 1.86 0.78 -6.74
N GLY A 99 1.57 1.96 -6.23
CA GLY A 99 0.21 2.35 -5.84
C GLY A 99 -0.33 1.71 -4.55
N ALA A 100 0.34 0.70 -4.00
CA ALA A 100 -0.13 -0.01 -2.80
C ALA A 100 0.40 0.58 -1.48
N GLY A 101 1.18 1.66 -1.53
CA GLY A 101 1.71 2.32 -0.33
C GLY A 101 2.97 1.70 0.25
N ALA A 102 3.62 0.76 -0.44
CA ALA A 102 4.85 0.12 0.01
C ALA A 102 6.10 0.69 -0.68
N ILE A 103 7.20 0.73 0.07
CA ILE A 103 8.53 1.11 -0.41
C ILE A 103 9.44 -0.12 -0.26
N VAL A 104 9.98 -0.61 -1.37
CA VAL A 104 10.92 -1.74 -1.33
C VAL A 104 12.25 -1.26 -0.77
N THR A 105 12.60 -1.75 0.42
CA THR A 105 13.83 -1.39 1.15
C THR A 105 14.91 -2.45 1.05
N MET A 106 14.54 -3.70 0.77
CA MET A 106 15.47 -4.82 0.62
C MET A 106 14.97 -5.80 -0.45
N THR A 107 15.90 -6.39 -1.19
CA THR A 107 15.59 -7.45 -2.16
C THR A 107 16.69 -8.49 -2.14
N THR A 108 16.34 -9.76 -1.90
CA THR A 108 17.26 -10.90 -2.06
C THR A 108 16.87 -11.75 -3.28
N VAL A 109 17.85 -12.43 -3.87
CA VAL A 109 17.68 -13.19 -5.10
C VAL A 109 18.42 -14.52 -5.01
N GLY A 110 17.72 -15.62 -5.24
CA GLY A 110 18.27 -16.97 -5.14
C GLY A 110 18.08 -17.59 -3.77
N ALA A 111 18.98 -18.45 -3.37
CA ALA A 111 19.00 -19.01 -2.03
C ALA A 111 19.51 -17.95 -1.04
N MET A 112 18.72 -17.71 -0.01
CA MET A 112 19.12 -16.85 1.12
C MET A 112 20.12 -17.61 2.00
N ASP A 113 20.96 -16.86 2.68
CA ASP A 113 21.94 -17.35 3.64
C ASP A 113 21.85 -16.62 5.01
N GLU A 114 22.82 -16.85 5.88
CA GLU A 114 22.87 -16.22 7.21
C GLU A 114 23.06 -14.69 7.16
N PHE A 115 23.77 -14.18 6.14
CA PHE A 115 23.95 -12.74 5.97
C PHE A 115 22.66 -12.07 5.50
N ASP A 116 21.93 -12.71 4.59
CA ASP A 116 20.60 -12.23 4.18
C ASP A 116 19.61 -12.19 5.36
N LEU A 117 19.73 -13.14 6.31
CA LEU A 117 18.93 -13.15 7.53
C LEU A 117 19.30 -11.97 8.47
N GLU A 118 20.58 -11.71 8.65
CA GLU A 118 21.07 -10.56 9.46
C GLU A 118 20.59 -9.25 8.82
N ASP A 119 20.78 -9.08 7.51
CA ASP A 119 20.32 -7.92 6.76
C ASP A 119 18.80 -7.73 6.86
N LEU A 120 18.01 -8.82 6.80
CA LEU A 120 16.56 -8.77 6.95
C LEU A 120 16.16 -8.29 8.36
N GLN A 121 16.85 -8.76 9.41
CA GLN A 121 16.59 -8.34 10.76
C GLN A 121 16.97 -6.87 10.98
N GLU A 122 18.10 -6.41 10.45
CA GLU A 122 18.54 -5.00 10.52
C GLU A 122 17.66 -4.05 9.69
N ASN A 123 17.09 -4.54 8.58
CA ASN A 123 16.20 -3.75 7.73
C ASN A 123 14.90 -3.35 8.42
N HIS A 124 14.41 -4.12 9.42
CA HIS A 124 13.16 -3.87 10.12
C HIS A 124 11.98 -3.58 9.16
N PRO A 125 11.62 -4.49 8.24
CA PRO A 125 10.50 -4.26 7.35
C PRO A 125 9.17 -4.22 8.12
N ASN A 126 8.16 -3.55 7.53
CA ASN A 126 6.78 -3.61 8.03
C ASN A 126 5.98 -4.74 7.38
N ILE A 127 6.47 -5.24 6.22
CA ILE A 127 5.84 -6.32 5.46
C ILE A 127 6.91 -7.06 4.64
N ILE A 128 6.74 -8.36 4.48
CA ILE A 128 7.65 -9.21 3.71
C ILE A 128 6.90 -9.86 2.56
N LEU A 129 7.44 -9.78 1.34
CA LEU A 129 6.98 -10.53 0.18
C LEU A 129 7.95 -11.68 -0.09
N LEU A 130 7.49 -12.90 0.08
CA LEU A 130 8.19 -14.11 -0.32
C LEU A 130 7.60 -14.62 -1.63
N ALA A 131 8.34 -14.43 -2.72
CA ALA A 131 7.96 -14.85 -4.05
C ALA A 131 8.99 -15.83 -4.61
N GLY A 132 8.71 -16.42 -5.75
CA GLY A 132 9.69 -17.18 -6.50
C GLY A 132 9.24 -18.57 -6.90
N GLY A 133 9.84 -19.02 -8.00
CA GLY A 133 9.45 -20.22 -8.71
C GLY A 133 8.13 -20.03 -9.46
N VAL A 134 8.16 -20.32 -10.77
CA VAL A 134 6.91 -20.54 -11.50
C VAL A 134 6.22 -21.79 -10.96
N ASP A 135 4.94 -21.92 -11.18
CA ASP A 135 4.23 -23.13 -10.78
C ASP A 135 4.86 -24.35 -11.50
N ASP A 136 5.01 -25.46 -10.76
CA ASP A 136 5.75 -26.66 -11.18
C ASP A 136 7.29 -26.48 -11.37
N GLY A 137 7.84 -25.28 -11.18
CA GLY A 137 9.28 -24.98 -11.24
C GLY A 137 10.03 -25.27 -9.94
N GLU A 138 10.98 -24.38 -9.59
CA GLU A 138 11.84 -24.52 -8.41
C GLU A 138 11.02 -24.59 -7.11
N LYS A 139 11.35 -25.56 -6.28
CA LYS A 139 10.63 -25.84 -5.01
C LYS A 139 11.54 -25.76 -3.79
N ARG A 140 12.78 -26.28 -3.93
CA ARG A 140 13.69 -26.44 -2.79
C ARG A 140 14.15 -25.09 -2.24
N ILE A 141 14.64 -24.20 -3.11
CA ILE A 141 15.13 -22.87 -2.70
C ILE A 141 13.98 -22.06 -2.09
N VAL A 142 12.77 -22.13 -2.66
CA VAL A 142 11.59 -21.43 -2.12
C VAL A 142 11.27 -21.87 -0.69
N VAL A 143 11.33 -23.19 -0.43
CA VAL A 143 11.08 -23.75 0.92
C VAL A 143 12.22 -23.39 1.89
N GLU A 144 13.48 -23.40 1.44
CA GLU A 144 14.63 -23.00 2.26
C GLU A 144 14.56 -21.50 2.61
N ASN A 145 14.24 -20.63 1.65
CA ASN A 145 14.02 -19.20 1.92
C ASN A 145 12.86 -18.97 2.90
N ALA A 146 11.77 -19.73 2.77
CA ALA A 146 10.66 -19.67 3.72
C ALA A 146 11.08 -19.99 5.16
N LYS A 147 11.96 -20.97 5.36
CA LYS A 147 12.51 -21.30 6.68
C LYS A 147 13.37 -20.17 7.25
N ILE A 148 14.20 -19.55 6.41
CA ILE A 148 15.06 -18.43 6.82
C ILE A 148 14.20 -17.23 7.22
N VAL A 149 13.24 -16.85 6.38
CA VAL A 149 12.32 -15.73 6.68
C VAL A 149 11.51 -16.01 7.96
N ALA A 150 10.99 -17.24 8.12
CA ALA A 150 10.27 -17.60 9.33
C ALA A 150 11.16 -17.56 10.59
N SER A 151 12.45 -17.93 10.47
CA SER A 151 13.40 -17.89 11.58
C SER A 151 13.80 -16.48 12.03
N ALA A 152 13.57 -15.46 11.18
CA ALA A 152 13.85 -14.07 11.53
C ALA A 152 13.00 -13.56 12.70
N GLN A 153 11.84 -14.19 12.98
CA GLN A 153 10.95 -13.90 14.13
C GLN A 153 10.56 -12.42 14.24
N LEU A 154 10.34 -11.73 13.11
CA LEU A 154 10.05 -10.29 13.07
C LEU A 154 8.62 -9.96 13.49
N GLY A 155 7.69 -10.92 13.46
CA GLY A 155 6.29 -10.70 13.84
C GLY A 155 5.51 -9.82 12.86
N VAL A 156 6.06 -9.52 11.69
CA VAL A 156 5.41 -8.70 10.67
C VAL A 156 4.63 -9.58 9.67
N PRO A 157 3.61 -9.03 9.00
CA PRO A 157 2.90 -9.76 7.96
C PRO A 157 3.83 -10.26 6.86
N VAL A 158 3.70 -11.53 6.49
CA VAL A 158 4.41 -12.14 5.36
C VAL A 158 3.41 -12.54 4.30
N ILE A 159 3.64 -12.10 3.06
CA ILE A 159 2.87 -12.53 1.89
C ILE A 159 3.66 -13.60 1.16
N TYR A 160 3.06 -14.77 0.99
CA TYR A 160 3.59 -15.79 0.10
C TYR A 160 2.88 -15.75 -1.25
N ALA A 161 3.61 -15.41 -2.29
CA ALA A 161 3.14 -15.32 -3.67
C ALA A 161 4.08 -16.09 -4.63
N GLY A 162 4.56 -17.26 -4.20
CA GLY A 162 5.45 -18.12 -4.96
C GLY A 162 4.76 -19.40 -5.46
N ASN A 163 5.59 -20.38 -5.87
CA ASN A 163 5.16 -21.65 -6.44
C ASN A 163 4.04 -22.33 -5.62
N SER A 164 2.88 -22.50 -6.24
CA SER A 164 1.67 -23.06 -5.61
C SER A 164 1.86 -24.50 -5.11
N ARG A 165 2.77 -25.26 -5.71
CA ARG A 165 3.02 -26.69 -5.36
C ARG A 165 3.65 -26.87 -3.99
N VAL A 166 4.31 -25.86 -3.44
CA VAL A 166 4.92 -25.91 -2.11
C VAL A 166 4.18 -25.08 -1.07
N ARG A 167 3.06 -24.46 -1.43
CA ARG A 167 2.27 -23.61 -0.53
C ARG A 167 2.03 -24.24 0.84
N ARG A 168 1.54 -25.49 0.88
CA ARG A 168 1.28 -26.22 2.15
C ARG A 168 2.51 -26.38 3.02
N HIS A 169 3.69 -26.55 2.42
CA HIS A 169 4.94 -26.65 3.16
C HIS A 169 5.33 -25.31 3.76
N VAL A 170 5.15 -24.22 2.99
CA VAL A 170 5.39 -22.86 3.46
C VAL A 170 4.42 -22.51 4.59
N GLU A 171 3.13 -22.81 4.44
CA GLU A 171 2.12 -22.63 5.50
C GLU A 171 2.51 -23.35 6.79
N SER A 172 2.98 -24.61 6.70
CA SER A 172 3.44 -25.39 7.88
C SER A 172 4.65 -24.73 8.54
N ILE A 173 5.64 -24.28 7.76
CA ILE A 173 6.85 -23.62 8.29
C ILE A 173 6.49 -22.39 9.10
N PHE A 174 5.62 -21.53 8.58
CA PHE A 174 5.22 -20.29 9.26
C PHE A 174 4.30 -20.56 10.45
N ALA A 175 3.42 -21.58 10.37
CA ALA A 175 2.59 -22.01 11.49
C ALA A 175 3.45 -22.55 12.64
N ASP A 176 4.44 -23.42 12.35
CA ASP A 176 5.37 -23.96 13.34
C ASP A 176 6.24 -22.84 14.00
N ALA A 177 6.55 -21.80 13.24
CA ALA A 177 7.28 -20.64 13.72
C ALA A 177 6.40 -19.62 14.46
N GLY A 178 5.06 -19.75 14.42
CA GLY A 178 4.12 -18.79 15.01
C GLY A 178 4.12 -17.43 14.32
N GLN A 179 4.49 -17.38 13.03
CA GLN A 179 4.58 -16.15 12.26
C GLN A 179 3.35 -15.93 11.37
N PRO A 180 2.84 -14.68 11.22
CA PRO A 180 1.71 -14.42 10.36
C PRO A 180 2.06 -14.62 8.88
N LEU A 181 1.24 -15.37 8.16
CA LEU A 181 1.40 -15.65 6.73
C LEU A 181 0.07 -15.51 5.99
N THR A 182 0.09 -14.74 4.92
CA THR A 182 -1.01 -14.66 3.95
C THR A 182 -0.55 -15.28 2.63
N CYS A 183 -1.20 -16.34 2.17
CA CYS A 183 -0.92 -16.97 0.90
C CYS A 183 -1.86 -16.44 -0.18
N VAL A 184 -1.28 -15.91 -1.26
CA VAL A 184 -2.02 -15.45 -2.44
C VAL A 184 -1.65 -16.27 -3.68
N GLU A 185 -2.23 -15.95 -4.83
CA GLU A 185 -1.81 -16.55 -6.10
C GLU A 185 -0.33 -16.21 -6.38
N ASN A 186 0.34 -17.14 -7.10
CA ASN A 186 1.73 -16.92 -7.50
C ASN A 186 1.84 -15.67 -8.38
N VAL A 187 2.73 -14.76 -8.00
CA VAL A 187 2.98 -13.52 -8.76
C VAL A 187 3.59 -13.81 -10.14
N PHE A 188 4.27 -14.95 -10.30
CA PHE A 188 4.75 -15.48 -11.57
C PHE A 188 4.30 -16.94 -11.73
N PRO A 189 3.02 -17.19 -12.08
CA PRO A 189 2.53 -18.56 -12.22
C PRO A 189 3.19 -19.30 -13.39
N ASP A 190 3.63 -18.59 -14.42
CA ASP A 190 4.35 -19.10 -15.58
C ASP A 190 5.40 -18.08 -16.04
N VAL A 191 6.26 -18.49 -16.97
CA VAL A 191 7.28 -17.60 -17.56
C VAL A 191 6.58 -16.43 -18.27
N ASP A 192 7.06 -15.22 -17.99
CA ASP A 192 6.52 -13.96 -18.52
C ASP A 192 5.05 -13.63 -18.16
N VAL A 193 4.42 -14.42 -17.31
CA VAL A 193 3.08 -14.14 -16.78
C VAL A 193 3.19 -13.49 -15.40
N LEU A 194 2.86 -12.22 -15.30
CA LEU A 194 2.90 -11.44 -14.06
C LEU A 194 1.47 -11.20 -13.55
N ARG A 195 1.21 -11.54 -12.27
CA ARG A 195 -0.06 -11.34 -11.56
C ARG A 195 0.19 -10.67 -10.22
N VAL A 196 0.11 -9.34 -10.19
CA VAL A 196 0.43 -8.56 -8.98
C VAL A 196 -0.80 -8.17 -8.16
N GLU A 197 -1.98 -8.19 -8.73
CA GLU A 197 -3.21 -7.72 -8.09
C GLU A 197 -3.50 -8.38 -6.74
N PRO A 198 -3.37 -9.73 -6.58
CA PRO A 198 -3.58 -10.36 -5.28
C PRO A 198 -2.58 -9.92 -4.21
N VAL A 199 -1.33 -9.62 -4.61
CA VAL A 199 -0.30 -9.09 -3.71
C VAL A 199 -0.59 -7.65 -3.35
N ARG A 200 -0.98 -6.81 -4.33
CA ARG A 200 -1.36 -5.40 -4.09
C ARG A 200 -2.51 -5.28 -3.10
N ALA A 201 -3.54 -6.12 -3.23
CA ALA A 201 -4.67 -6.12 -2.31
C ALA A 201 -4.22 -6.32 -0.86
N VAL A 202 -3.38 -7.34 -0.60
CA VAL A 202 -2.87 -7.59 0.76
C VAL A 202 -1.96 -6.46 1.26
N ILE A 203 -1.08 -5.91 0.39
CA ILE A 203 -0.25 -4.76 0.77
C ILE A 203 -1.13 -3.57 1.16
N HIS A 204 -2.22 -3.33 0.42
CA HIS A 204 -3.14 -2.24 0.68
C HIS A 204 -3.88 -2.40 2.03
N ASP A 205 -4.33 -3.62 2.35
CA ASP A 205 -4.93 -3.92 3.65
C ASP A 205 -3.94 -3.64 4.80
N VAL A 206 -2.71 -4.13 4.66
CA VAL A 206 -1.64 -3.89 5.65
C VAL A 206 -1.28 -2.40 5.75
N PHE A 207 -1.33 -1.67 4.62
CA PHE A 207 -1.12 -0.22 4.61
C PHE A 207 -2.20 0.52 5.40
N ASN A 208 -3.47 0.16 5.23
CA ASN A 208 -4.58 0.76 5.98
C ASN A 208 -4.46 0.50 7.49
N ASP A 209 -4.12 -0.73 7.87
CA ASP A 209 -3.85 -1.07 9.27
C ASP A 209 -2.66 -0.28 9.83
N HIS A 210 -1.59 -0.15 9.05
CA HIS A 210 -0.39 0.60 9.43
C HIS A 210 -0.69 2.09 9.63
N ILE A 211 -1.41 2.70 8.70
CA ILE A 211 -1.79 4.13 8.79
C ILE A 211 -2.65 4.37 10.03
N THR A 212 -3.67 3.55 10.26
CA THR A 212 -4.60 3.77 11.37
C THR A 212 -3.98 3.49 12.73
N ALA A 213 -2.98 2.59 12.78
CA ALA A 213 -2.24 2.27 14.02
C ALA A 213 -1.04 3.20 14.29
N ALA A 214 -0.59 3.98 13.30
CA ALA A 214 0.56 4.86 13.47
C ALA A 214 0.27 5.98 14.52
N PRO A 215 1.27 6.37 15.33
CA PRO A 215 1.11 7.43 16.31
C PRO A 215 0.56 8.72 15.68
N GLY A 216 -0.48 9.29 16.29
CA GLY A 216 -1.12 10.51 15.80
C GLY A 216 -2.04 10.35 14.59
N MET A 217 -2.17 9.13 14.03
CA MET A 217 -3.04 8.85 12.88
C MET A 217 -4.41 8.31 13.26
N HIS A 218 -4.68 8.12 14.54
CA HIS A 218 -6.01 7.71 14.99
C HIS A 218 -7.07 8.78 14.64
N GLY A 219 -8.28 8.35 14.38
CA GLY A 219 -9.36 9.22 13.90
C GLY A 219 -9.35 9.48 12.39
N LEU A 220 -8.30 9.08 11.65
CA LEU A 220 -8.26 9.23 10.20
C LEU A 220 -9.40 8.47 9.51
N ALA A 221 -9.68 7.24 9.95
CA ALA A 221 -10.76 6.42 9.41
C ALA A 221 -12.17 7.01 9.69
N GLU A 222 -12.30 7.93 10.66
CA GLU A 222 -13.58 8.60 10.95
C GLU A 222 -13.89 9.75 9.96
N LEU A 223 -12.92 10.16 9.14
CA LEU A 223 -13.11 11.23 8.16
C LEU A 223 -13.86 10.75 6.91
N THR A 224 -13.92 9.45 6.67
CA THR A 224 -14.47 8.89 5.42
C THR A 224 -15.12 7.53 5.65
N ASP A 225 -16.19 7.24 4.88
CA ASP A 225 -16.78 5.91 4.75
C ASP A 225 -16.13 5.08 3.61
N HIS A 226 -15.13 5.64 2.96
CA HIS A 226 -14.40 5.02 1.87
C HIS A 226 -13.03 4.53 2.34
N GLU A 227 -12.43 3.67 1.54
CA GLU A 227 -11.06 3.22 1.75
C GLU A 227 -10.06 4.38 1.66
N ILE A 228 -9.11 4.42 2.61
CA ILE A 228 -8.05 5.43 2.62
C ILE A 228 -6.97 5.00 1.63
N LEU A 229 -6.71 5.82 0.63
CA LEU A 229 -5.71 5.51 -0.37
C LEU A 229 -4.33 6.02 0.04
N PRO A 230 -3.25 5.27 -0.22
CA PRO A 230 -1.92 5.86 -0.24
C PRO A 230 -1.85 6.93 -1.33
N THR A 231 -1.21 8.07 -1.05
CA THR A 231 -1.10 9.16 -2.04
C THR A 231 -0.56 8.70 -3.41
N PRO A 232 0.48 7.84 -3.49
CA PRO A 232 0.90 7.30 -4.78
C PRO A 232 -0.19 6.47 -5.49
N GLY A 233 -1.00 5.72 -4.74
CA GLY A 233 -2.13 4.95 -5.28
C GLY A 233 -3.21 5.84 -5.86
N ALA A 234 -3.56 6.93 -5.16
CA ALA A 234 -4.53 7.89 -5.64
C ALA A 234 -4.05 8.57 -6.95
N VAL A 235 -2.75 8.90 -7.04
CA VAL A 235 -2.14 9.45 -8.27
C VAL A 235 -2.20 8.45 -9.42
N LEU A 236 -1.88 7.17 -9.15
CA LEU A 236 -1.94 6.11 -10.17
C LEU A 236 -3.35 5.94 -10.73
N LEU A 237 -4.36 5.85 -9.87
CA LEU A 237 -5.76 5.76 -10.29
C LEU A 237 -6.21 6.97 -11.12
N ALA A 238 -5.81 8.17 -10.73
CA ALA A 238 -6.10 9.39 -11.49
C ALA A 238 -5.44 9.35 -12.87
N THR A 239 -4.21 8.83 -12.97
CA THR A 239 -3.47 8.70 -14.22
C THR A 239 -4.11 7.66 -15.14
N GLU A 240 -4.55 6.52 -14.61
CA GLU A 240 -5.28 5.50 -15.37
C GLU A 240 -6.58 6.06 -15.94
N LEU A 241 -7.38 6.73 -15.12
CA LEU A 241 -8.61 7.39 -15.56
C LEU A 241 -8.35 8.45 -16.64
N PHE A 242 -7.27 9.21 -16.52
CA PHE A 242 -6.90 10.20 -17.51
C PHE A 242 -6.46 9.54 -18.83
N ALA A 243 -5.65 8.48 -18.76
CA ALA A 243 -5.22 7.72 -19.93
C ALA A 243 -6.42 7.14 -20.69
N ASP A 244 -7.37 6.55 -19.97
CA ASP A 244 -8.62 6.04 -20.57
C ASP A 244 -9.45 7.14 -21.24
N ALA A 245 -9.51 8.33 -20.63
CA ALA A 245 -10.28 9.45 -21.18
C ALA A 245 -9.65 10.07 -22.43
N VAL A 246 -8.32 10.10 -22.53
CA VAL A 246 -7.59 10.67 -23.68
C VAL A 246 -7.26 9.61 -24.74
N GLY A 247 -7.38 8.32 -24.42
CA GLY A 247 -7.08 7.21 -25.33
C GLY A 247 -5.59 7.04 -25.62
N ASP A 248 -4.71 7.47 -24.72
CA ASP A 248 -3.26 7.42 -24.87
C ASP A 248 -2.59 7.00 -23.55
N ALA A 249 -1.35 6.50 -23.63
CA ALA A 249 -0.57 6.14 -22.46
C ALA A 249 -0.02 7.39 -21.76
N VAL A 250 -0.25 7.47 -20.45
CA VAL A 250 0.33 8.50 -19.58
C VAL A 250 1.41 7.88 -18.72
N VAL A 251 2.59 8.49 -18.71
CA VAL A 251 3.71 8.07 -17.87
C VAL A 251 3.87 9.08 -16.73
N VAL A 252 3.86 8.58 -15.50
CA VAL A 252 4.05 9.36 -14.26
C VAL A 252 5.37 9.01 -13.62
#